data_ade073f0fa3d001dba64b3cb1dac3cd2
#
_entry.id   ade073f0fa3d001dba64b3cb1dac3cd2
#
_cell.length_a   1.000
_cell.length_b   1.000
_cell.length_c   1.000
_cell.angle_alpha   90.00
_cell.angle_beta   90.00
_cell.angle_gamma   90.00
#
_symmetry.space_group_name_H-M   'P 1'
#
loop_
_entity.id
_entity.type
_entity.pdbx_description
1 polymer ?
#
loop_
_entity_poly.entity_id
_entity_poly.type
_entity_poly.pdbx_seq_one_letter_code
_entity_poly.pdbx_strand_id
1 'polypeptide(L)'
;MLSGEQFEIECGGYRAVVTESGGALRLLEHDGRPLLDGFGADEVAPAGRGQLLMPWPNRIRDGAYSYGGRDLQLPISEPALGNASHGLVRWAAWSLEEHTANSVSLTYRLMAQSGYPWTLDLRVVHDLSADGLTVTQSATNLGATAAPYASGAHPYLAVGPGPVDGWELTLPASTRSLVDQRLLPVGREDVTGTPYDFRIARPIKDVAFNDAFTDLARDAEGVATVLLTDPASGSGVALWVDAAHPWLQVFSADGAGAAARRPARSSAPPPATDGPRRPRRPR
;
A
#
# COMPACT_ATOMS: atom_id res chain seq x y z
N MET A 1 -17.59 -14.21 5.71
CA MET A 1 -17.10 -12.98 5.06
C MET A 1 -15.79 -13.31 4.38
N LEU A 2 -15.55 -12.79 3.18
CA LEU A 2 -14.33 -13.12 2.41
C LEU A 2 -13.06 -12.53 3.03
N SER A 3 -13.18 -11.45 3.79
CA SER A 3 -12.06 -10.85 4.53
C SER A 3 -11.84 -11.43 5.95
N GLY A 4 -12.52 -12.51 6.30
CA GLY A 4 -12.42 -13.17 7.59
C GLY A 4 -13.12 -12.44 8.72
N GLU A 5 -12.70 -12.66 9.96
CA GLU A 5 -13.19 -11.94 11.14
C GLU A 5 -12.92 -10.43 11.01
N GLN A 6 -13.78 -9.65 11.67
CA GLN A 6 -13.75 -8.19 11.64
C GLN A 6 -13.54 -7.67 13.05
N PHE A 7 -12.49 -6.92 13.27
CA PHE A 7 -12.15 -6.34 14.57
C PHE A 7 -12.41 -4.84 14.53
N GLU A 8 -13.46 -4.43 15.21
CA GLU A 8 -13.89 -3.04 15.25
C GLU A 8 -13.37 -2.37 16.53
N ILE A 9 -12.84 -1.16 16.39
CA ILE A 9 -12.35 -0.31 17.48
C ILE A 9 -12.86 1.11 17.31
N GLU A 10 -13.12 1.80 18.45
CA GLU A 10 -13.66 3.15 18.46
C GLU A 10 -12.98 4.01 19.54
N CYS A 11 -12.73 5.28 19.25
CA CYS A 11 -12.28 6.28 20.21
C CYS A 11 -12.43 7.70 19.65
N GLY A 12 -12.93 8.64 20.46
CA GLY A 12 -12.93 10.08 20.14
C GLY A 12 -13.60 10.47 18.83
N GLY A 13 -14.69 9.76 18.45
CA GLY A 13 -15.37 9.96 17.16
C GLY A 13 -14.77 9.14 16.01
N TYR A 14 -13.58 8.57 16.19
CA TYR A 14 -12.96 7.65 15.23
C TYR A 14 -13.51 6.24 15.38
N ARG A 15 -13.69 5.57 14.24
CA ARG A 15 -14.03 4.16 14.14
C ARG A 15 -13.16 3.50 13.08
N ALA A 16 -12.58 2.37 13.41
CA ALA A 16 -11.76 1.58 12.49
C ALA A 16 -12.20 0.12 12.50
N VAL A 17 -12.03 -0.55 11.35
CA VAL A 17 -12.24 -2.00 11.23
C VAL A 17 -11.02 -2.62 10.61
N VAL A 18 -10.43 -3.59 11.31
CA VAL A 18 -9.30 -4.39 10.87
C VAL A 18 -9.79 -5.80 10.54
N THR A 19 -9.23 -6.43 9.52
CA THR A 19 -9.65 -7.77 9.06
C THR A 19 -8.63 -8.85 9.43
N GLU A 20 -9.11 -10.06 9.67
CA GLU A 20 -8.27 -11.26 9.80
C GLU A 20 -7.42 -11.47 8.55
N SER A 21 -8.02 -11.35 7.37
CA SER A 21 -7.31 -11.51 6.11
C SER A 21 -6.35 -10.35 5.86
N GLY A 22 -5.04 -10.66 5.90
CA GLY A 22 -3.97 -9.72 5.64
C GLY A 22 -3.69 -8.70 6.74
N GLY A 23 -4.37 -8.77 7.91
CA GLY A 23 -4.31 -7.75 8.96
C GLY A 23 -4.69 -6.36 8.43
N ALA A 24 -5.61 -6.32 7.43
CA ALA A 24 -5.84 -5.13 6.64
C ALA A 24 -6.74 -4.11 7.36
N LEU A 25 -6.39 -2.83 7.27
CA LEU A 25 -7.24 -1.72 7.70
C LEU A 25 -8.34 -1.49 6.65
N ARG A 26 -9.52 -2.09 6.86
CA ARG A 26 -10.64 -2.08 5.92
C ARG A 26 -11.43 -0.77 5.92
N LEU A 27 -11.56 -0.17 7.10
CA LEU A 27 -12.33 1.06 7.31
C LEU A 27 -11.63 1.94 8.33
N LEU A 28 -11.62 3.22 8.09
CA LEU A 28 -11.33 4.28 9.07
C LEU A 28 -12.24 5.46 8.76
N GLU A 29 -12.95 5.93 9.75
CA GLU A 29 -13.83 7.10 9.67
C GLU A 29 -13.76 7.95 10.93
N HIS A 30 -14.14 9.21 10.83
CA HIS A 30 -14.28 10.14 11.94
C HIS A 30 -15.65 10.83 11.85
N ASP A 31 -16.47 10.69 12.87
CA ASP A 31 -17.85 11.19 12.93
C ASP A 31 -18.68 10.81 11.68
N GLY A 32 -18.54 9.55 11.24
CA GLY A 32 -19.18 9.00 10.05
C GLY A 32 -18.60 9.47 8.71
N ARG A 33 -17.56 10.30 8.71
CA ARG A 33 -16.85 10.73 7.50
C ARG A 33 -15.71 9.75 7.19
N PRO A 34 -15.72 9.06 6.03
CA PRO A 34 -14.63 8.20 5.64
C PRO A 34 -13.30 8.95 5.50
N LEU A 35 -12.24 8.41 6.08
CA LEU A 35 -10.84 8.83 5.91
C LEU A 35 -10.09 7.91 4.95
N LEU A 36 -10.68 6.74 4.66
CA LEU A 36 -10.17 5.77 3.69
C LEU A 36 -11.24 5.44 2.65
N ASP A 37 -10.79 5.16 1.42
CA ASP A 37 -11.55 4.42 0.43
C ASP A 37 -11.36 2.92 0.74
N GLY A 38 -12.25 2.39 1.58
CA GLY A 38 -12.21 1.03 2.09
C GLY A 38 -12.82 0.01 1.14
N PHE A 39 -13.26 -1.13 1.70
CA PHE A 39 -13.93 -2.20 0.94
C PHE A 39 -14.97 -2.93 1.81
N GLY A 40 -15.87 -3.68 1.18
CA GLY A 40 -16.90 -4.45 1.89
C GLY A 40 -16.31 -5.67 2.61
N ALA A 41 -16.94 -6.11 3.71
CA ALA A 41 -16.53 -7.29 4.46
C ALA A 41 -16.57 -8.60 3.62
N ASP A 42 -17.47 -8.64 2.63
CA ASP A 42 -17.61 -9.76 1.70
C ASP A 42 -16.85 -9.54 0.36
N GLU A 43 -15.86 -8.66 0.39
CA GLU A 43 -14.97 -8.42 -0.74
C GLU A 43 -13.54 -8.87 -0.41
N VAL A 44 -12.83 -9.33 -1.43
CA VAL A 44 -11.37 -9.47 -1.39
C VAL A 44 -10.78 -8.07 -1.53
N ALA A 45 -9.85 -7.68 -0.65
CA ALA A 45 -9.25 -6.35 -0.65
C ALA A 45 -8.83 -5.90 -2.06
N PRO A 46 -9.54 -4.95 -2.71
CA PRO A 46 -9.27 -4.57 -4.09
C PRO A 46 -7.95 -3.80 -4.17
N ALA A 47 -7.10 -4.11 -5.15
CA ALA A 47 -5.84 -3.41 -5.41
C ALA A 47 -4.95 -3.23 -4.16
N GLY A 48 -5.04 -4.14 -3.20
CA GLY A 48 -4.21 -4.10 -1.99
C GLY A 48 -4.70 -3.16 -0.88
N ARG A 49 -5.93 -2.61 -0.95
CA ARG A 49 -6.47 -1.67 0.03
C ARG A 49 -6.28 -2.14 1.46
N GLY A 50 -5.66 -1.28 2.27
CA GLY A 50 -5.42 -1.49 3.69
C GLY A 50 -4.46 -2.62 4.06
N GLN A 51 -3.95 -3.39 3.10
CA GLN A 51 -3.12 -4.56 3.37
C GLN A 51 -1.74 -4.21 3.95
N LEU A 52 -1.21 -5.09 4.79
CA LEU A 52 0.16 -5.06 5.27
C LEU A 52 1.10 -5.69 4.24
N LEU A 53 2.25 -5.06 4.03
CA LEU A 53 3.21 -5.41 3.00
C LEU A 53 4.52 -5.88 3.66
N MET A 54 4.57 -7.14 4.03
CA MET A 54 5.69 -7.76 4.74
C MET A 54 6.07 -9.10 4.08
N PRO A 55 7.34 -9.48 4.06
CA PRO A 55 8.54 -8.85 4.59
C PRO A 55 9.22 -7.88 3.60
N TRP A 56 8.52 -7.43 2.56
CA TRP A 56 8.94 -6.31 1.70
C TRP A 56 7.73 -5.60 1.09
N PRO A 57 7.70 -4.26 1.02
CA PRO A 57 6.79 -3.50 0.18
C PRO A 57 7.31 -3.47 -1.26
N ASN A 58 6.40 -3.13 -2.20
CA ASN A 58 6.71 -2.93 -3.62
C ASN A 58 7.30 -4.19 -4.29
N ARG A 59 8.21 -4.09 -5.27
CA ARG A 59 8.54 -5.12 -6.25
C ARG A 59 9.96 -5.62 -6.16
N ILE A 60 10.13 -6.94 -6.34
CA ILE A 60 11.43 -7.58 -6.56
C ILE A 60 11.44 -8.13 -8.00
N ARG A 61 12.41 -7.66 -8.80
CA ARG A 61 12.60 -8.02 -10.21
C ARG A 61 12.72 -9.54 -10.36
N ASP A 62 11.89 -10.14 -11.23
CA ASP A 62 11.88 -11.58 -11.52
C ASP A 62 11.68 -12.46 -10.27
N GLY A 63 11.32 -11.85 -9.12
CA GLY A 63 11.32 -12.51 -7.82
C GLY A 63 12.71 -12.95 -7.34
N ALA A 64 13.77 -12.56 -8.05
CA ALA A 64 15.14 -13.01 -7.78
C ALA A 64 15.89 -11.95 -6.95
N TYR A 65 16.59 -12.40 -5.92
CA TYR A 65 17.47 -11.55 -5.11
C TYR A 65 18.59 -12.35 -4.45
N SER A 66 19.64 -11.67 -4.04
CA SER A 66 20.77 -12.28 -3.32
C SER A 66 20.84 -11.72 -1.91
N TYR A 67 20.99 -12.58 -0.92
CA TYR A 67 21.18 -12.18 0.47
C TYR A 67 22.06 -13.18 1.23
N GLY A 68 23.03 -12.68 2.00
CA GLY A 68 23.96 -13.51 2.76
C GLY A 68 24.76 -14.49 1.89
N GLY A 69 25.10 -14.12 0.66
CA GLY A 69 25.81 -14.97 -0.30
C GLY A 69 24.98 -16.08 -0.94
N ARG A 70 23.65 -16.02 -0.81
CA ARG A 70 22.71 -17.00 -1.39
C ARG A 70 21.81 -16.31 -2.41
N ASP A 71 21.64 -16.94 -3.58
CA ASP A 71 20.64 -16.55 -4.56
C ASP A 71 19.32 -17.21 -4.22
N LEU A 72 18.26 -16.39 -4.21
CA LEU A 72 16.95 -16.78 -3.73
C LEU A 72 15.88 -16.42 -4.77
N GLN A 73 14.88 -17.27 -4.92
CA GLN A 73 13.80 -17.12 -5.88
C GLN A 73 12.44 -17.14 -5.17
N LEU A 74 11.77 -16.00 -5.17
CA LEU A 74 10.39 -15.85 -4.71
C LEU A 74 9.39 -16.23 -5.81
N PRO A 75 8.17 -16.65 -5.44
CA PRO A 75 7.11 -16.82 -6.43
C PRO A 75 6.75 -15.48 -7.07
N ILE A 76 6.46 -15.51 -8.38
CA ILE A 76 5.98 -14.33 -9.12
C ILE A 76 4.51 -14.10 -8.74
N SER A 77 4.26 -13.07 -7.94
CA SER A 77 2.92 -12.70 -7.48
C SER A 77 2.25 -11.62 -8.34
N GLU A 78 3.00 -11.00 -9.25
CA GLU A 78 2.54 -10.03 -10.26
C GLU A 78 2.95 -10.50 -11.66
N PRO A 79 2.27 -11.52 -12.25
CA PRO A 79 2.70 -12.14 -13.52
C PRO A 79 2.75 -11.18 -14.70
N ALA A 80 1.84 -10.18 -14.74
CA ALA A 80 1.77 -9.20 -15.82
C ALA A 80 3.04 -8.37 -15.97
N LEU A 81 3.75 -8.12 -14.87
CA LEU A 81 5.02 -7.38 -14.84
C LEU A 81 6.22 -8.27 -14.51
N GLY A 82 6.00 -9.57 -14.24
CA GLY A 82 7.04 -10.54 -13.93
C GLY A 82 7.75 -10.28 -12.60
N ASN A 83 7.05 -9.74 -11.58
CA ASN A 83 7.66 -9.38 -10.30
C ASN A 83 7.10 -10.20 -9.14
N ALA A 84 7.88 -10.35 -8.06
CA ALA A 84 7.35 -10.64 -6.75
C ALA A 84 6.98 -9.31 -6.07
N SER A 85 5.70 -9.16 -5.68
CA SER A 85 5.16 -7.89 -5.24
C SER A 85 4.50 -7.99 -3.86
N HIS A 86 4.82 -7.02 -2.98
CA HIS A 86 4.16 -6.74 -1.71
C HIS A 86 4.19 -7.87 -0.68
N GLY A 87 5.30 -8.59 -0.61
CA GLY A 87 5.55 -9.55 0.46
C GLY A 87 4.73 -10.84 0.39
N LEU A 88 4.57 -11.48 1.55
CA LEU A 88 4.03 -12.84 1.67
C LEU A 88 2.79 -12.93 2.57
N VAL A 89 2.34 -11.80 3.16
CA VAL A 89 1.30 -11.83 4.21
C VAL A 89 -0.03 -11.19 3.82
N ARG A 90 -0.14 -10.63 2.61
CA ARG A 90 -1.33 -9.89 2.16
C ARG A 90 -2.65 -10.66 2.26
N TRP A 91 -2.59 -11.98 2.16
CA TRP A 91 -3.73 -12.88 2.17
C TRP A 91 -3.66 -13.89 3.31
N ALA A 92 -2.71 -13.71 4.24
CA ALA A 92 -2.55 -14.57 5.40
C ALA A 92 -3.70 -14.36 6.39
N ALA A 93 -4.12 -15.42 7.06
CA ALA A 93 -5.02 -15.31 8.20
C ALA A 93 -4.20 -14.92 9.43
N TRP A 94 -4.40 -13.69 9.90
CA TRP A 94 -3.76 -13.17 11.10
C TRP A 94 -4.57 -13.60 12.33
N SER A 95 -3.90 -13.92 13.41
CA SER A 95 -4.52 -14.34 14.66
C SER A 95 -4.70 -13.13 15.58
N LEU A 96 -5.88 -13.04 16.19
CA LEU A 96 -6.14 -12.05 17.23
C LEU A 96 -5.26 -12.34 18.46
N GLU A 97 -4.50 -11.36 18.92
CA GLU A 97 -3.75 -11.39 20.17
C GLU A 97 -4.49 -10.66 21.28
N GLU A 98 -4.96 -9.45 21.01
CA GLU A 98 -5.68 -8.63 21.96
C GLU A 98 -6.70 -7.72 21.23
N HIS A 99 -7.87 -7.52 21.85
CA HIS A 99 -8.89 -6.62 21.34
C HIS A 99 -9.57 -5.88 22.51
N THR A 100 -9.45 -4.58 22.51
CA THR A 100 -10.09 -3.66 23.47
C THR A 100 -11.07 -2.76 22.73
N ALA A 101 -11.71 -1.81 23.42
CA ALA A 101 -12.62 -0.87 22.78
C ALA A 101 -11.93 0.02 21.74
N ASN A 102 -10.65 0.33 21.92
CA ASN A 102 -9.92 1.29 21.08
C ASN A 102 -8.62 0.73 20.46
N SER A 103 -8.29 -0.52 20.71
CA SER A 103 -7.06 -1.13 20.18
C SER A 103 -7.27 -2.57 19.77
N VAL A 104 -6.65 -2.99 18.66
CA VAL A 104 -6.55 -4.38 18.25
C VAL A 104 -5.13 -4.73 17.86
N SER A 105 -4.65 -5.86 18.39
CA SER A 105 -3.34 -6.44 18.11
C SER A 105 -3.52 -7.77 17.40
N LEU A 106 -2.87 -7.92 16.24
CA LEU A 106 -2.87 -9.15 15.46
C LEU A 106 -1.43 -9.66 15.31
N THR A 107 -1.30 -10.98 15.27
CA THR A 107 -0.02 -11.68 15.07
C THR A 107 -0.08 -12.63 13.90
N TYR A 108 1.07 -12.83 13.25
CA TYR A 108 1.23 -13.85 12.22
C TYR A 108 2.65 -14.43 12.27
N ARG A 109 2.77 -15.76 12.30
CA ARG A 109 4.07 -16.41 12.14
C ARG A 109 4.31 -16.72 10.68
N LEU A 110 5.20 -15.95 10.06
CA LEU A 110 5.68 -16.22 8.72
C LEU A 110 6.71 -17.36 8.78
N MET A 111 6.31 -18.56 8.38
CA MET A 111 7.19 -19.71 8.33
C MET A 111 8.20 -19.60 7.20
N ALA A 112 9.41 -20.14 7.44
CA ALA A 112 10.42 -20.30 6.41
C ALA A 112 9.86 -21.08 5.20
N GLN A 113 10.07 -20.54 4.00
CA GLN A 113 9.54 -21.10 2.77
C GLN A 113 10.51 -20.90 1.60
N SER A 114 10.19 -21.53 0.45
CA SER A 114 10.98 -21.34 -0.78
C SER A 114 11.10 -19.85 -1.12
N GLY A 115 12.32 -19.39 -1.37
CA GLY A 115 12.62 -17.99 -1.68
C GLY A 115 12.72 -17.07 -0.46
N TYR A 116 12.23 -17.47 0.73
CA TYR A 116 12.37 -16.72 1.98
C TYR A 116 12.60 -17.66 3.17
N PRO A 117 13.81 -18.18 3.36
CA PRO A 117 14.12 -19.26 4.31
C PRO A 117 14.33 -18.76 5.75
N TRP A 118 13.56 -17.80 6.21
CA TRP A 118 13.57 -17.28 7.59
C TRP A 118 12.18 -17.34 8.19
N THR A 119 12.10 -17.65 9.48
CA THR A 119 10.86 -17.60 10.25
C THR A 119 10.80 -16.33 11.04
N LEU A 120 9.72 -15.56 10.84
CA LEU A 120 9.48 -14.30 11.56
C LEU A 120 8.19 -14.39 12.36
N ASP A 121 8.18 -13.87 13.58
CA ASP A 121 6.95 -13.48 14.26
C ASP A 121 6.65 -12.02 13.91
N LEU A 122 5.50 -11.80 13.29
CA LEU A 122 5.00 -10.49 12.90
C LEU A 122 3.87 -10.08 13.83
N ARG A 123 3.83 -8.82 14.19
CA ARG A 123 2.79 -8.22 15.03
C ARG A 123 2.40 -6.87 14.47
N VAL A 124 1.10 -6.57 14.44
CA VAL A 124 0.58 -5.25 14.15
C VAL A 124 -0.38 -4.83 15.25
N VAL A 125 -0.26 -3.59 15.69
CA VAL A 125 -1.19 -2.95 16.62
C VAL A 125 -1.85 -1.79 15.90
N HIS A 126 -3.18 -1.78 15.91
CA HIS A 126 -3.99 -0.64 15.51
C HIS A 126 -4.56 -0.02 16.78
N ASP A 127 -4.18 1.21 17.09
CA ASP A 127 -4.57 1.91 18.31
C ASP A 127 -5.21 3.25 17.98
N LEU A 128 -6.47 3.43 18.41
CA LEU A 128 -7.24 4.66 18.24
C LEU A 128 -7.17 5.53 19.50
N SER A 129 -6.89 6.79 19.28
CA SER A 129 -6.97 7.86 20.27
C SER A 129 -7.90 8.97 19.79
N ALA A 130 -8.03 10.04 20.57
CA ALA A 130 -8.76 11.24 20.13
C ALA A 130 -8.04 11.98 18.98
N ASP A 131 -6.77 11.68 18.73
CA ASP A 131 -5.94 12.29 17.68
C ASP A 131 -5.89 11.47 16.38
N GLY A 132 -6.51 10.27 16.37
CA GLY A 132 -6.58 9.39 15.21
C GLY A 132 -6.03 7.99 15.45
N LEU A 133 -5.68 7.30 14.35
CA LEU A 133 -5.19 5.93 14.34
C LEU A 133 -3.67 5.88 14.25
N THR A 134 -3.05 5.17 15.19
CA THR A 134 -1.64 4.76 15.13
C THR A 134 -1.54 3.29 14.77
N VAL A 135 -0.72 2.95 13.76
CA VAL A 135 -0.44 1.57 13.35
C VAL A 135 1.02 1.26 13.59
N THR A 136 1.28 0.35 14.55
CA THR A 136 2.64 -0.10 14.88
C THR A 136 2.89 -1.49 14.31
N GLN A 137 3.93 -1.62 13.48
CA GLN A 137 4.34 -2.87 12.86
C GLN A 137 5.64 -3.37 13.50
N SER A 138 5.67 -4.62 13.91
CA SER A 138 6.85 -5.24 14.53
C SER A 138 7.17 -6.57 13.88
N ALA A 139 8.45 -6.92 13.81
CA ALA A 139 8.92 -8.21 13.34
C ALA A 139 10.04 -8.74 14.23
N THR A 140 9.95 -9.99 14.65
CA THR A 140 10.97 -10.70 15.39
C THR A 140 11.50 -11.84 14.54
N ASN A 141 12.80 -11.85 14.28
CA ASN A 141 13.46 -12.96 13.59
C ASN A 141 13.70 -14.10 14.59
N LEU A 142 13.10 -15.25 14.34
CA LEU A 142 13.25 -16.45 15.18
C LEU A 142 14.41 -17.34 14.74
N GLY A 143 15.08 -17.01 13.63
CA GLY A 143 16.23 -17.75 13.13
C GLY A 143 17.55 -17.30 13.73
N ALA A 144 18.58 -18.13 13.56
CA ALA A 144 19.93 -17.83 14.03
C ALA A 144 20.71 -16.88 13.10
N THR A 145 20.20 -16.61 11.90
CA THR A 145 20.86 -15.76 10.90
C THR A 145 20.01 -14.53 10.61
N ALA A 146 20.65 -13.42 10.25
CA ALA A 146 19.94 -12.21 9.83
C ALA A 146 19.01 -12.49 8.63
N ALA A 147 17.81 -11.89 8.66
CA ALA A 147 16.83 -11.95 7.59
C ALA A 147 16.69 -10.57 6.92
N PRO A 148 16.56 -10.48 5.59
CA PRO A 148 16.19 -9.22 4.94
C PRO A 148 14.74 -8.91 5.26
N TYR A 149 14.45 -7.70 5.73
CA TYR A 149 13.10 -7.30 6.12
C TYR A 149 12.85 -5.83 5.82
N ALA A 150 11.68 -5.57 5.30
CA ALA A 150 11.07 -4.25 5.23
C ALA A 150 9.57 -4.39 5.41
N SER A 151 8.89 -3.33 5.80
CA SER A 151 7.44 -3.33 5.95
C SER A 151 6.80 -2.08 5.35
N GLY A 152 5.51 -2.18 5.09
CA GLY A 152 4.66 -1.09 4.66
C GLY A 152 3.20 -1.41 4.85
N ALA A 153 2.36 -0.42 4.58
CA ALA A 153 0.91 -0.56 4.53
C ALA A 153 0.38 0.13 3.28
N HIS A 154 -0.84 -0.22 2.87
CA HIS A 154 -1.43 0.27 1.62
C HIS A 154 -2.77 0.99 1.86
N PRO A 155 -2.84 2.03 2.72
CA PRO A 155 -4.06 2.78 2.93
C PRO A 155 -4.40 3.59 1.67
N TYR A 156 -5.70 3.64 1.33
CA TYR A 156 -6.23 4.53 0.30
C TYR A 156 -6.93 5.69 0.99
N LEU A 157 -6.27 6.84 1.07
CA LEU A 157 -6.82 8.01 1.74
C LEU A 157 -7.98 8.62 0.94
N ALA A 158 -9.01 9.09 1.64
CA ALA A 158 -10.16 9.76 1.06
C ALA A 158 -10.56 10.99 1.87
N VAL A 159 -10.93 12.09 1.19
CA VAL A 159 -11.36 13.34 1.85
C VAL A 159 -12.76 13.78 1.43
N GLY A 160 -13.40 13.02 0.53
CA GLY A 160 -14.75 13.34 0.07
C GLY A 160 -15.19 12.51 -1.13
N PRO A 161 -16.40 12.73 -1.63
CA PRO A 161 -16.97 11.95 -2.74
C PRO A 161 -16.48 12.35 -4.12
N GLY A 162 -15.71 13.44 -4.24
CA GLY A 162 -15.23 13.98 -5.51
C GLY A 162 -14.07 13.17 -6.12
N PRO A 163 -13.71 13.46 -7.38
CA PRO A 163 -12.52 12.89 -7.99
C PRO A 163 -11.26 13.46 -7.34
N VAL A 164 -10.23 12.65 -7.26
CA VAL A 164 -8.91 13.01 -6.69
C VAL A 164 -8.27 14.23 -7.35
N ASP A 165 -8.62 14.52 -8.60
CA ASP A 165 -8.12 15.68 -9.37
C ASP A 165 -8.40 17.02 -8.70
N GLY A 166 -9.51 17.14 -7.99
CA GLY A 166 -9.91 18.33 -7.27
C GLY A 166 -9.30 18.48 -5.87
N TRP A 167 -8.66 17.42 -5.37
CA TRP A 167 -8.05 17.46 -4.04
C TRP A 167 -6.66 18.07 -4.08
N GLU A 168 -6.25 18.64 -2.96
CA GLU A 168 -4.91 19.18 -2.78
C GLU A 168 -4.05 18.22 -1.97
N LEU A 169 -2.82 18.01 -2.44
CA LEU A 169 -1.81 17.19 -1.79
C LEU A 169 -0.67 18.08 -1.29
N THR A 170 -0.21 17.81 -0.07
CA THR A 170 1.12 18.22 0.42
C THR A 170 1.92 16.95 0.69
N LEU A 171 3.06 16.80 0.02
CA LEU A 171 3.97 15.67 0.16
C LEU A 171 5.37 16.19 0.51
N PRO A 172 5.88 15.98 1.74
CA PRO A 172 7.13 16.58 2.21
C PRO A 172 8.36 15.83 1.70
N ALA A 173 8.43 15.55 0.40
CA ALA A 173 9.51 14.77 -0.22
C ALA A 173 10.22 15.58 -1.29
N SER A 174 11.55 15.51 -1.34
CA SER A 174 12.36 16.22 -2.33
C SER A 174 12.84 15.35 -3.47
N THR A 175 12.78 14.04 -3.34
CA THR A 175 13.29 13.08 -4.34
C THR A 175 12.22 12.07 -4.74
N ARG A 176 12.07 11.85 -6.06
CA ARG A 176 11.21 10.82 -6.66
C ARG A 176 12.06 9.68 -7.24
N SER A 177 11.60 8.44 -7.08
CA SER A 177 12.16 7.28 -7.77
C SER A 177 11.61 7.20 -9.19
N LEU A 178 12.50 7.11 -10.19
CA LEU A 178 12.15 6.83 -11.57
C LEU A 178 12.01 5.33 -11.76
N VAL A 179 11.03 4.90 -12.54
CA VAL A 179 10.74 3.48 -12.77
C VAL A 179 10.72 3.14 -14.27
N ASP A 180 11.03 1.89 -14.59
CA ASP A 180 10.89 1.33 -15.94
C ASP A 180 9.44 0.88 -16.22
N GLN A 181 9.22 0.27 -17.38
CA GLN A 181 7.90 -0.26 -17.80
C GLN A 181 7.37 -1.39 -16.89
N ARG A 182 8.24 -2.01 -16.11
CA ARG A 182 7.90 -3.04 -15.10
C ARG A 182 7.69 -2.44 -13.70
N LEU A 183 7.68 -1.11 -13.60
CA LEU A 183 7.58 -0.35 -12.36
C LEU A 183 8.72 -0.67 -11.37
N LEU A 184 9.91 -0.94 -11.90
CA LEU A 184 11.11 -1.20 -11.12
C LEU A 184 12.02 0.04 -11.11
N PRO A 185 12.65 0.37 -9.98
CA PRO A 185 13.52 1.54 -9.87
C PRO A 185 14.69 1.51 -10.87
N VAL A 186 14.89 2.62 -11.59
CA VAL A 186 15.99 2.81 -12.55
C VAL A 186 16.80 4.08 -12.29
N GLY A 187 16.35 4.93 -11.37
CA GLY A 187 17.04 6.18 -11.03
C GLY A 187 16.26 6.99 -10.02
N ARG A 188 16.74 8.21 -9.77
CA ARG A 188 16.09 9.20 -8.91
C ARG A 188 16.17 10.57 -9.56
N GLU A 189 15.20 11.45 -9.25
CA GLU A 189 15.23 12.85 -9.66
C GLU A 189 14.82 13.76 -8.49
N ASP A 190 15.34 14.96 -8.44
CA ASP A 190 14.84 16.03 -7.58
C ASP A 190 13.47 16.49 -8.12
N VAL A 191 12.50 16.67 -7.23
CA VAL A 191 11.14 17.06 -7.63
C VAL A 191 11.04 18.54 -8.02
N THR A 192 12.04 19.36 -7.68
CA THR A 192 12.03 20.82 -7.90
C THR A 192 11.80 21.17 -9.37
N GLY A 193 10.73 21.93 -9.63
CA GLY A 193 10.38 22.36 -10.98
C GLY A 193 9.73 21.26 -11.85
N THR A 194 9.48 20.08 -11.31
CA THR A 194 8.76 19.00 -12.00
C THR A 194 7.26 19.05 -11.66
N PRO A 195 6.40 18.36 -12.43
CA PRO A 195 4.99 18.17 -12.07
C PRO A 195 4.76 17.43 -10.74
N TYR A 196 5.80 16.81 -10.18
CA TYR A 196 5.75 16.00 -8.95
C TYR A 196 6.20 16.77 -7.69
N ASP A 197 6.46 18.08 -7.78
CA ASP A 197 6.77 18.92 -6.62
C ASP A 197 5.48 19.29 -5.88
N PHE A 198 5.19 18.58 -4.80
CA PHE A 198 4.07 18.76 -3.91
C PHE A 198 4.50 19.14 -2.49
N ARG A 199 5.69 19.68 -2.32
CA ARG A 199 6.18 20.18 -1.01
C ARG A 199 5.35 21.35 -0.49
N ILE A 200 4.67 22.06 -1.37
CA ILE A 200 3.65 23.07 -1.06
C ILE A 200 2.31 22.54 -1.55
N ALA A 201 1.25 22.73 -0.75
CA ALA A 201 -0.10 22.31 -1.09
C ALA A 201 -0.51 22.79 -2.49
N ARG A 202 -0.96 21.84 -3.31
CA ARG A 202 -1.48 22.14 -4.66
C ARG A 202 -2.45 21.05 -5.14
N PRO A 203 -3.38 21.40 -6.04
CA PRO A 203 -4.30 20.42 -6.64
C PRO A 203 -3.54 19.31 -7.39
N ILE A 204 -4.01 18.06 -7.22
CA ILE A 204 -3.46 16.88 -7.92
C ILE A 204 -3.70 17.00 -9.43
N LYS A 205 -4.89 17.42 -9.83
CA LYS A 205 -5.28 17.60 -11.24
C LYS A 205 -5.04 16.33 -12.06
N ASP A 206 -4.31 16.49 -13.16
CA ASP A 206 -3.98 15.46 -14.16
C ASP A 206 -2.63 14.78 -13.89
N VAL A 207 -2.04 14.98 -12.70
CA VAL A 207 -0.84 14.22 -12.30
C VAL A 207 -1.25 12.81 -11.90
N ALA A 208 -0.85 11.83 -12.70
CA ALA A 208 -1.02 10.42 -12.36
C ALA A 208 0.17 9.95 -11.54
N PHE A 209 -0.09 9.46 -10.33
CA PHE A 209 0.93 8.93 -9.45
C PHE A 209 0.96 7.41 -9.47
N ASN A 210 2.13 6.84 -9.58
CA ASN A 210 2.50 5.48 -9.18
C ASN A 210 3.99 5.47 -8.85
N ASP A 211 4.41 6.34 -7.93
CA ASP A 211 5.79 6.72 -7.73
C ASP A 211 6.17 6.66 -6.26
N ALA A 212 7.41 6.25 -6.00
CA ALA A 212 8.00 6.28 -4.67
C ALA A 212 8.78 7.57 -4.46
N PHE A 213 8.65 8.14 -3.27
CA PHE A 213 9.27 9.39 -2.84
C PHE A 213 10.11 9.18 -1.59
N THR A 214 11.22 9.92 -1.48
CA THR A 214 12.14 9.87 -0.34
C THR A 214 12.70 11.26 -0.04
N ASP A 215 13.69 11.31 0.86
CA ASP A 215 14.27 12.56 1.38
C ASP A 215 13.16 13.45 1.96
N LEU A 216 12.41 12.80 2.91
CA LEU A 216 11.26 13.38 3.55
C LEU A 216 11.69 14.47 4.53
N ALA A 217 11.13 15.68 4.38
CA ALA A 217 11.24 16.70 5.43
C ALA A 217 10.47 16.25 6.66
N ARG A 218 11.11 16.33 7.82
CA ARG A 218 10.61 15.87 9.11
C ARG A 218 10.61 17.00 10.12
N ASP A 219 9.66 16.94 11.05
CA ASP A 219 9.62 17.84 12.21
C ASP A 219 10.71 17.50 13.26
N ALA A 220 10.64 18.17 14.41
CA ALA A 220 11.59 17.99 15.50
C ALA A 220 11.50 16.60 16.15
N GLU A 221 10.36 15.94 16.06
CA GLU A 221 10.08 14.60 16.54
C GLU A 221 10.48 13.51 15.54
N GLY A 222 10.97 13.90 14.35
CA GLY A 222 11.39 13.00 13.30
C GLY A 222 10.23 12.47 12.44
N VAL A 223 9.07 13.12 12.49
CA VAL A 223 7.85 12.74 11.79
C VAL A 223 7.73 13.48 10.46
N ALA A 224 7.38 12.76 9.39
CA ALA A 224 6.99 13.35 8.11
C ALA A 224 5.49 13.21 7.93
N THR A 225 4.80 14.32 7.57
CA THR A 225 3.35 14.37 7.45
C THR A 225 2.92 14.72 6.02
N VAL A 226 2.12 13.83 5.43
CA VAL A 226 1.40 14.07 4.16
C VAL A 226 0.01 14.61 4.50
N LEU A 227 -0.42 15.64 3.78
CA LEU A 227 -1.77 16.18 3.91
C LEU A 227 -2.51 16.01 2.59
N LEU A 228 -3.73 15.50 2.68
CA LEU A 228 -4.67 15.44 1.57
C LEU A 228 -5.92 16.20 1.98
N THR A 229 -6.33 17.21 1.20
CA THR A 229 -7.45 18.09 1.52
C THR A 229 -8.39 18.24 0.33
N ASP A 230 -9.67 18.41 0.62
CA ASP A 230 -10.66 18.85 -0.36
C ASP A 230 -11.00 20.32 -0.13
N PRO A 231 -10.55 21.24 -0.99
CA PRO A 231 -10.81 22.67 -0.84
C PRO A 231 -12.30 23.03 -0.88
N ALA A 232 -13.13 22.19 -1.54
CA ALA A 232 -14.55 22.45 -1.69
C ALA A 232 -15.33 22.24 -0.37
N SER A 233 -14.94 21.22 0.39
CA SER A 233 -15.57 20.90 1.67
C SER A 233 -14.78 21.39 2.89
N GLY A 234 -13.51 21.73 2.74
CA GLY A 234 -12.57 22.00 3.83
C GLY A 234 -12.16 20.75 4.60
N SER A 235 -12.53 19.56 4.12
CA SER A 235 -12.19 18.28 4.76
C SER A 235 -10.74 17.89 4.44
N GLY A 236 -10.08 17.22 5.39
CA GLY A 236 -8.72 16.73 5.18
C GLY A 236 -8.45 15.42 5.92
N VAL A 237 -7.36 14.78 5.52
CA VAL A 237 -6.73 13.65 6.22
C VAL A 237 -5.23 13.86 6.24
N ALA A 238 -4.60 13.59 7.38
CA ALA A 238 -3.16 13.57 7.54
C ALA A 238 -2.68 12.13 7.66
N LEU A 239 -1.62 11.79 6.93
CA LEU A 239 -0.84 10.57 7.11
C LEU A 239 0.54 10.96 7.61
N TRP A 240 0.94 10.44 8.75
CA TRP A 240 2.28 10.65 9.27
C TRP A 240 3.07 9.34 9.34
N VAL A 241 4.37 9.46 9.19
CA VAL A 241 5.31 8.34 9.27
C VAL A 241 6.53 8.75 10.08
N ASP A 242 7.02 7.82 10.91
CA ASP A 242 8.23 7.97 11.69
C ASP A 242 9.53 7.82 10.85
N ALA A 243 10.68 7.94 11.50
CA ALA A 243 11.98 7.86 10.83
C ALA A 243 12.30 6.47 10.27
N ALA A 244 11.62 5.41 10.71
CA ALA A 244 11.79 4.05 10.18
C ALA A 244 11.18 3.89 8.78
N HIS A 245 10.36 4.85 8.35
CA HIS A 245 9.74 4.88 7.03
C HIS A 245 10.40 5.95 6.13
N PRO A 246 11.55 5.65 5.48
CA PRO A 246 12.25 6.62 4.64
C PRO A 246 11.59 6.85 3.28
N TRP A 247 10.59 6.05 2.91
CA TRP A 247 9.91 6.10 1.63
C TRP A 247 8.40 6.21 1.79
N LEU A 248 7.78 6.96 0.87
CA LEU A 248 6.34 7.01 0.66
C LEU A 248 6.03 6.64 -0.79
N GLN A 249 5.13 5.69 -1.00
CA GLN A 249 4.57 5.41 -2.33
C GLN A 249 3.28 6.19 -2.47
N VAL A 250 3.16 6.99 -3.53
CA VAL A 250 1.91 7.69 -3.88
C VAL A 250 1.31 7.02 -5.11
N PHE A 251 0.03 6.67 -5.03
CA PHE A 251 -0.71 6.03 -6.11
C PHE A 251 -2.09 6.68 -6.23
N SER A 252 -2.38 7.28 -7.38
CA SER A 252 -3.67 7.98 -7.62
C SER A 252 -4.80 7.04 -8.05
N ALA A 253 -4.54 5.73 -8.11
CA ALA A 253 -5.52 4.68 -8.43
C ALA A 253 -6.21 4.82 -9.80
N ASP A 254 -5.58 5.47 -10.76
CA ASP A 254 -6.11 5.63 -12.11
C ASP A 254 -6.34 4.26 -12.76
N GLY A 255 -7.62 3.92 -13.02
CA GLY A 255 -8.00 2.63 -13.61
C GLY A 255 -8.10 1.44 -12.66
N ALA A 256 -7.98 1.62 -11.35
CA ALA A 256 -8.05 0.53 -10.36
C ALA A 256 -9.48 0.19 -9.89
N GLY A 257 -10.44 0.09 -10.79
CA GLY A 257 -11.80 -0.34 -10.49
C GLY A 257 -12.77 0.78 -10.08
N ALA A 258 -13.97 0.43 -9.61
CA ALA A 258 -15.08 1.35 -9.36
C ALA A 258 -14.82 2.48 -8.34
N ALA A 259 -13.72 2.42 -7.61
CA ALA A 259 -13.26 3.45 -6.69
C ALA A 259 -12.28 4.45 -7.34
N ALA A 260 -11.69 4.11 -8.49
CA ALA A 260 -10.91 5.06 -9.27
C ALA A 260 -11.86 5.99 -10.00
N ARG A 261 -12.13 7.15 -9.43
CA ARG A 261 -13.13 8.11 -9.91
C ARG A 261 -12.65 9.00 -11.06
N ARG A 262 -11.64 8.59 -11.80
CA ARG A 262 -11.33 9.13 -13.12
C ARG A 262 -12.09 8.34 -14.17
N PRO A 263 -12.80 8.98 -15.12
CA PRO A 263 -13.32 8.27 -16.27
C PRO A 263 -12.15 7.61 -17.01
N ALA A 264 -12.25 6.29 -17.23
CA ALA A 264 -11.25 5.56 -18.00
C ALA A 264 -11.01 6.28 -19.33
N ARG A 265 -9.78 6.71 -19.59
CA ARG A 265 -9.41 7.06 -20.96
C ARG A 265 -9.52 5.78 -21.77
N SER A 266 -10.46 5.72 -22.72
CA SER A 266 -10.66 4.58 -23.59
C SER A 266 -9.41 4.40 -24.46
N SER A 267 -8.54 3.51 -24.03
CA SER A 267 -7.62 2.86 -24.96
C SER A 267 -8.36 1.63 -25.49
N ALA A 268 -8.96 1.76 -26.65
CA ALA A 268 -9.45 0.60 -27.36
C ALA A 268 -8.29 -0.39 -27.55
N PRO A 269 -8.48 -1.70 -27.26
CA PRO A 269 -7.45 -2.68 -27.57
C PRO A 269 -7.23 -2.68 -29.10
N PRO A 270 -5.99 -2.86 -29.58
CA PRO A 270 -5.74 -3.01 -31.02
C PRO A 270 -6.54 -4.21 -31.53
N PRO A 271 -7.07 -4.16 -32.78
CA PRO A 271 -7.81 -5.25 -33.36
C PRO A 271 -6.93 -6.51 -33.40
N ALA A 272 -7.51 -7.64 -32.99
CA ALA A 272 -6.85 -8.93 -33.06
C ALA A 272 -6.41 -9.20 -34.48
N THR A 273 -5.12 -9.32 -34.72
CA THR A 273 -4.60 -9.81 -36.01
C THR A 273 -4.84 -11.31 -36.08
N ASP A 274 -5.68 -11.73 -36.99
CA ASP A 274 -5.87 -13.13 -37.35
C ASP A 274 -4.51 -13.75 -37.73
N GLY A 275 -3.99 -14.59 -36.88
CA GLY A 275 -2.81 -15.41 -37.17
C GLY A 275 -3.16 -16.49 -38.20
N PRO A 276 -2.22 -16.89 -39.07
CA PRO A 276 -2.49 -17.81 -40.17
C PRO A 276 -2.91 -19.19 -39.63
N ARG A 277 -4.08 -19.69 -40.16
CA ARG A 277 -4.63 -21.03 -39.89
C ARG A 277 -3.61 -22.09 -40.34
N ARG A 278 -3.19 -22.97 -39.46
CA ARG A 278 -2.43 -24.17 -39.84
C ARG A 278 -3.29 -25.12 -40.70
N PRO A 279 -2.74 -25.68 -41.77
CA PRO A 279 -3.48 -26.65 -42.60
C PRO A 279 -3.67 -27.96 -41.82
N ARG A 280 -4.89 -28.53 -41.93
CA ARG A 280 -5.24 -29.88 -41.44
C ARG A 280 -4.47 -30.93 -42.23
N ARG A 281 -3.81 -31.88 -41.55
CA ARG A 281 -3.27 -33.10 -42.20
C ARG A 281 -4.44 -34.01 -42.56
N PRO A 282 -4.44 -34.65 -43.74
CA PRO A 282 -5.38 -35.70 -44.09
C PRO A 282 -5.02 -37.01 -43.39
N ARG A 283 -6.03 -37.89 -43.24
CA ARG A 283 -5.94 -39.23 -42.64
C ARG A 283 -5.13 -40.18 -43.50
#